data_a082eb7f35b801dbb014f9250afeb064
#
_entry.id   a082eb7f35b801dbb014f9250afeb064
#
_cell.length_a   1.000
_cell.length_b   1.000
_cell.length_c   1.000
_cell.angle_alpha   90.00
_cell.angle_beta   90.00
_cell.angle_gamma   90.00
#
_symmetry.space_group_name_H-M   'P 1'
#
loop_
_entity.id
_entity.type
_entity.pdbx_description
1 polymer ?
#
loop_
_entity_poly.entity_id
_entity_poly.type
_entity_poly.pdbx_seq_one_letter_code
_entity_poly.pdbx_strand_id
1 'polypeptide(L)' 'MLRCSMKNCSEGLAIGGHDGSFLIIDRVGNADAVVGVRSHAGEVLSVYLMDADIEKLAEFLRRKHD' A
#
# COMPACT_ATOMS: atom_id res chain seq x y z
N MET A 1 -12.80 15.15 5.00
CA MET A 1 -12.27 15.23 5.33
C MET A 1 -11.91 15.00 5.75
N LEU A 2 -11.65 14.75 5.88
CA LEU A 2 -11.08 14.56 6.30
C LEU A 2 -10.63 14.56 6.93
N ARG A 3 -10.59 14.50 7.41
CA ARG A 3 -10.08 14.60 7.99
C ARG A 3 -9.27 14.20 8.54
N CYS A 4 -8.91 13.96 8.39
CA CYS A 4 -7.82 13.59 9.00
C CYS A 4 -7.15 14.66 9.47
N SER A 5 -7.53 15.35 9.88
CA SER A 5 -6.84 16.33 10.31
C SER A 5 -6.11 16.09 11.37
N MET A 6 -6.22 15.16 11.88
CA MET A 6 -5.57 14.99 12.93
C MET A 6 -4.39 14.49 12.74
N LYS A 7 -3.58 14.62 13.36
CA LYS A 7 -2.37 14.19 13.27
C LYS A 7 -2.27 12.82 13.14
N ASN A 8 -3.17 12.09 13.44
CA ASN A 8 -3.01 10.77 13.29
C ASN A 8 -3.59 10.25 12.11
N CYS A 9 -3.95 10.95 11.16
CA CYS A 9 -4.50 10.44 10.04
C CYS A 9 -3.54 9.75 9.26
N SER A 10 -3.59 8.51 9.09
CA SER A 10 -2.65 7.85 8.27
C SER A 10 -3.19 7.84 6.89
N GLU A 11 -2.34 7.99 5.92
CA GLU A 11 -2.73 7.92 4.58
C GLU A 11 -2.68 6.49 4.19
N GLY A 12 -3.76 5.87 3.98
CA GLY A 12 -3.82 4.49 3.58
C GLY A 12 -4.55 4.33 2.29
N LEU A 13 -4.24 3.30 1.56
CA LEU A 13 -4.89 3.01 0.31
C LEU A 13 -5.29 1.55 0.34
N ALA A 14 -6.51 1.27 -0.04
CA ALA A 14 -6.97 -0.12 -0.08
C ALA A 14 -7.53 -0.38 -1.46
N ILE A 15 -7.09 -1.45 -2.07
CA ILE A 15 -7.52 -1.81 -3.40
C ILE A 15 -8.04 -3.23 -3.35
N GLY A 16 -9.25 -3.44 -3.80
CA GLY A 16 -9.83 -4.77 -3.85
C GLY A 16 -9.46 -5.46 -5.13
N GLY A 17 -9.08 -6.70 -5.03
CA GLY A 17 -8.77 -7.48 -6.19
C GLY A 17 -10.00 -8.13 -6.77
N HIS A 18 -9.83 -8.74 -7.92
CA HIS A 18 -10.94 -9.34 -8.60
C HIS A 18 -11.37 -10.66 -7.96
N ASP A 19 -10.52 -11.23 -7.18
CA ASP A 19 -10.80 -12.54 -6.60
C ASP A 19 -11.15 -12.48 -5.13
N GLY A 20 -11.45 -11.30 -4.63
CA GLY A 20 -11.79 -11.17 -3.21
C GLY A 20 -10.60 -10.86 -2.33
N SER A 21 -9.44 -10.67 -2.90
CA SER A 21 -8.28 -10.28 -2.11
C SER A 21 -8.21 -8.78 -2.01
N PHE A 22 -7.32 -8.31 -1.14
CA PHE A 22 -7.16 -6.88 -0.94
C PHE A 22 -5.70 -6.53 -0.86
N LEU A 23 -5.36 -5.37 -1.37
CA LEU A 23 -4.05 -4.81 -1.21
C LEU A 23 -4.22 -3.57 -0.35
N ILE A 24 -3.45 -3.45 0.70
CA ILE A 24 -3.54 -2.32 1.60
C ILE A 24 -2.16 -1.72 1.75
N ILE A 25 -2.05 -0.41 1.60
CA ILE A 25 -0.79 0.27 1.72
C ILE A 25 -0.95 1.35 2.75
N ASP A 26 -0.13 1.34 3.77
CA ASP A 26 -0.14 2.35 4.80
C ASP A 26 1.17 3.08 4.81
N ARG A 27 1.12 4.38 4.92
CA ARG A 27 2.32 5.16 4.96
C ARG A 27 2.89 5.18 6.36
N VAL A 28 4.17 5.01 6.47
CA VAL A 28 4.83 5.00 7.76
C VAL A 28 5.87 6.09 7.74
N GLY A 29 5.78 7.04 8.61
CA GLY A 29 6.71 8.13 8.66
C GLY A 29 6.57 9.01 7.45
N ASN A 30 7.70 9.49 6.95
CA ASN A 30 7.67 10.41 5.84
C ASN A 30 7.85 9.73 4.52
N ALA A 31 8.48 8.61 4.48
CA ALA A 31 8.88 8.05 3.21
C ALA A 31 8.64 6.56 3.08
N ASP A 32 8.40 5.88 4.16
CA ASP A 32 8.29 4.42 4.12
C ASP A 32 6.83 4.00 4.05
N ALA A 33 6.59 2.76 3.75
CA ALA A 33 5.25 2.26 3.69
C ALA A 33 5.20 0.78 4.05
N VAL A 34 4.08 0.34 4.53
CA VAL A 34 3.85 -1.07 4.77
C VAL A 34 2.78 -1.50 3.79
N VAL A 35 3.08 -2.54 3.03
CA VAL A 35 2.15 -3.06 2.05
C VAL A 35 1.62 -4.37 2.57
N GLY A 36 0.32 -4.47 2.72
CA GLY A 36 -0.31 -5.69 3.19
C GLY A 36 -1.14 -6.30 2.10
N VAL A 37 -1.16 -7.61 2.04
CA VAL A 37 -1.97 -8.32 1.09
C VAL A 37 -2.82 -9.30 1.87
N ARG A 38 -4.13 -9.32 1.59
CA ARG A 38 -5.00 -10.23 2.24
C ARG A 38 -5.63 -11.09 1.19
N SER A 39 -5.47 -12.38 1.28
CA SER A 39 -6.02 -13.28 0.29
C SER A 39 -7.50 -13.48 0.53
N HIS A 40 -8.19 -14.03 -0.44
CA HIS A 40 -9.60 -14.27 -0.28
C HIS A 40 -9.86 -15.32 0.81
N ALA A 41 -8.87 -16.08 1.17
CA ALA A 41 -9.01 -17.03 2.25
C ALA A 41 -8.75 -16.42 3.61
N GLY A 42 -8.38 -15.16 3.66
CA GLY A 42 -8.17 -14.51 4.93
C GLY A 42 -6.73 -14.46 5.39
N GLU A 43 -5.81 -14.97 4.61
CA GLU A 43 -4.42 -14.92 5.00
C GLU A 43 -3.85 -13.55 4.73
N VAL A 44 -3.03 -13.07 5.63
CA VAL A 44 -2.49 -11.73 5.54
C VAL A 44 -0.98 -11.79 5.56
N LEU A 45 -0.36 -11.03 4.65
CA LEU A 45 1.07 -10.92 4.59
C LEU A 45 1.41 -9.47 4.50
N SER A 46 2.45 -9.03 5.14
CA SER A 46 2.85 -7.63 5.12
C SER A 46 4.31 -7.50 4.81
N VAL A 47 4.66 -6.44 4.11
CA VAL A 47 6.04 -6.16 3.76
C VAL A 47 6.30 -4.70 4.05
N TYR A 48 7.42 -4.42 4.70
CA TYR A 48 7.81 -3.06 4.99
C TYR A 48 8.72 -2.59 3.86
N LEU A 49 8.39 -1.46 3.24
CA LEU A 49 9.17 -0.94 2.14
C LEU A 49 9.75 0.40 2.52
N MET A 50 11.01 0.57 2.23
CA MET A 50 11.64 1.85 2.45
C MET A 50 11.43 2.69 1.21
N ASP A 51 11.84 3.94 1.32
CA ASP A 51 11.63 4.90 0.26
C ASP A 51 12.18 4.42 -1.07
N ALA A 52 13.37 3.88 -1.08
CA ALA A 52 13.98 3.43 -2.32
C ALA A 52 13.21 2.27 -2.94
N ASP A 53 12.65 1.42 -2.10
CA ASP A 53 11.86 0.30 -2.61
C ASP A 53 10.54 0.79 -3.19
N ILE A 54 9.97 1.79 -2.57
CA ILE A 54 8.72 2.34 -3.04
C ILE A 54 8.93 2.96 -4.40
N GLU A 55 10.04 3.63 -4.60
CA GLU A 55 10.31 4.22 -5.87
C GLU A 55 10.51 3.17 -6.95
N LYS A 56 11.17 2.08 -6.61
CA LYS A 56 11.34 1.02 -7.55
C LYS A 56 10.01 0.41 -7.93
N LEU A 57 9.15 0.21 -6.96
CA LEU A 57 7.86 -0.38 -7.20
C LEU A 57 7.02 0.54 -8.07
N ALA A 58 7.02 1.82 -7.77
CA ALA A 58 6.22 2.77 -8.52
C ALA A 58 6.69 2.84 -9.97
N GLU A 59 7.98 2.79 -10.16
CA GLU A 59 8.50 2.86 -11.49
C GLU A 59 8.15 1.61 -12.29
N PHE A 60 8.24 0.47 -11.65
CA PHE A 60 7.89 -0.77 -12.32
C PHE A 60 6.44 -0.78 -12.74
N LEU A 61 5.55 -0.35 -11.86
CA LEU A 61 4.14 -0.37 -12.15
C LEU A 61 3.75 0.65 -13.20
N ARG A 62 4.51 1.77 -13.26
CA ARG A 62 4.18 2.79 -14.20
C ARG A 62 4.69 2.48 -15.58
N ARG A 63 5.70 1.62 -15.70
CA ARG A 63 6.30 1.29 -16.95
C ARG A 63 5.32 0.48 -17.79
N LYS A 64 5.01 0.97 -18.95
CA LYS A 64 4.15 0.25 -19.77
C LYS A 64 4.88 -0.83 -20.43
N HIS A 65 4.27 -2.01 -20.59
CA HIS A 65 4.88 -3.04 -21.15
C HIS A 65 4.47 -3.14 -22.49
N ASP A 66 5.16 -3.03 -23.33
CA ASP A 66 4.71 -3.13 -24.65
C ASP A 66 5.15 -4.26 -25.38
#